data_8a90b0d3cb37cd1b8a698b679dcae6ad
#
_entry.id   8a90b0d3cb37cd1b8a698b679dcae6ad
#
_cell.length_a   1.000
_cell.length_b   1.000
_cell.length_c   1.000
_cell.angle_alpha   90.00
_cell.angle_beta   90.00
_cell.angle_gamma   90.00
#
_symmetry.space_group_name_H-M   'P 1'
#
loop_
_entity.id
_entity.type
_entity.pdbx_description
1 polymer ?
#
loop_
_entity_poly.entity_id
_entity_poly.type
_entity_poly.pdbx_seq_one_letter_code
_entity_poly.pdbx_strand_id
1 'polypeptide(L)'
;MRLVAVLASMAKTKDPSFRKLIQRLVARKPKNLDQQFLQAHEEVFEKTDCLTCGNCCRTTSPMWNDTDIQRVSHLFKMKTSAFLDAYLVQDSDGDWVYPKAPCPFLDLEDNKCGIYDHRPKACREYPHTDRKNIMGILGLTQKNALICPAVTQILEKIEQIYS
;
A
#
# COMPACT_ATOMS: atom_id res chain seq x y z
N MET A 1 9.12 3.86 -16.36
CA MET A 1 10.21 3.93 -15.39
C MET A 1 10.55 5.35 -14.90
N ARG A 2 10.76 6.36 -15.77
CA ARG A 2 11.11 7.73 -15.33
C ARG A 2 10.08 8.40 -14.39
N LEU A 3 8.79 8.27 -14.67
CA LEU A 3 7.73 8.92 -13.88
C LEU A 3 7.67 8.40 -12.42
N VAL A 4 7.76 7.09 -12.23
CA VAL A 4 7.73 6.48 -10.88
C VAL A 4 8.95 6.90 -10.04
N ALA A 5 10.13 6.99 -10.66
CA ALA A 5 11.33 7.45 -9.98
C ALA A 5 11.23 8.94 -9.57
N VAL A 6 10.64 9.78 -10.42
CA VAL A 6 10.38 11.20 -10.11
C VAL A 6 9.39 11.32 -8.94
N LEU A 7 8.29 10.57 -8.96
CA LEU A 7 7.29 10.59 -7.91
C LEU A 7 7.84 10.07 -6.56
N ALA A 8 8.67 9.04 -6.58
CA ALA A 8 9.34 8.55 -5.38
C ALA A 8 10.36 9.57 -4.82
N SER A 9 11.05 10.32 -5.68
CA SER A 9 11.93 11.41 -5.26
C SER A 9 11.15 12.56 -4.63
N MET A 10 10.03 12.95 -5.23
CA MET A 10 9.13 13.97 -4.69
C MET A 10 8.57 13.58 -3.32
N ALA A 11 8.16 12.31 -3.15
CA ALA A 11 7.68 11.80 -1.88
C ALA A 11 8.73 11.91 -0.76
N LYS A 12 9.99 11.56 -1.05
CA LYS A 12 11.10 11.74 -0.10
C LYS A 12 11.32 13.19 0.31
N THR A 13 11.22 14.12 -0.64
CA THR A 13 11.34 15.56 -0.36
C THR A 13 10.19 16.07 0.52
N LYS A 14 9.00 15.51 0.38
CA LYS A 14 7.80 15.86 1.16
C LYS A 14 7.72 15.20 2.54
N ASP A 15 8.50 14.16 2.83
CA ASP A 15 8.43 13.42 4.10
C ASP A 15 8.51 14.32 5.35
N PRO A 16 9.39 15.35 5.44
CA PRO A 16 9.41 16.23 6.60
C PRO A 16 8.12 17.03 6.82
N SER A 17 7.43 17.44 5.75
CA SER A 17 6.16 18.16 5.87
C SER A 17 5.05 17.20 6.30
N PHE A 18 4.98 16.01 5.75
CA PHE A 18 4.02 14.99 6.15
C PHE A 18 4.20 14.55 7.62
N ARG A 19 5.44 14.47 8.10
CA ARG A 19 5.71 14.24 9.52
C ARG A 19 5.10 15.33 10.41
N LYS A 20 5.28 16.59 10.04
CA LYS A 20 4.69 17.74 10.77
C LYS A 20 3.15 17.71 10.68
N LEU A 21 2.59 17.38 9.52
CA LEU A 21 1.14 17.20 9.35
C LEU A 21 0.62 16.14 10.31
N ILE A 22 1.22 14.95 10.33
CA ILE A 22 0.79 13.84 11.20
C ILE A 22 0.86 14.24 12.68
N GLN A 23 1.93 14.90 13.11
CA GLN A 23 2.04 15.41 14.48
C GLN A 23 0.88 16.37 14.82
N ARG A 24 0.52 17.28 13.91
CA ARG A 24 -0.62 18.18 14.06
C ARG A 24 -1.96 17.44 14.16
N LEU A 25 -2.16 16.43 13.30
CA LEU A 25 -3.38 15.61 13.31
C LEU A 25 -3.52 14.83 14.62
N VAL A 26 -2.44 14.21 15.10
CA VAL A 26 -2.42 13.49 16.38
C VAL A 26 -2.69 14.42 17.56
N ALA A 27 -2.17 15.65 17.53
CA ALA A 27 -2.41 16.65 18.60
C ALA A 27 -3.85 17.19 18.56
N ARG A 28 -4.39 17.51 17.38
CA ARG A 28 -5.72 18.12 17.21
C ARG A 28 -6.88 17.13 17.28
N LYS A 29 -6.65 15.85 16.91
CA LYS A 29 -7.65 14.76 16.86
C LYS A 29 -8.97 15.18 16.18
N PRO A 30 -8.92 15.61 14.91
CA PRO A 30 -10.13 16.10 14.23
C PRO A 30 -11.17 14.97 14.11
N LYS A 31 -12.44 15.30 14.41
CA LYS A 31 -13.54 14.31 14.45
C LYS A 31 -13.94 13.77 13.07
N ASN A 32 -13.69 14.54 12.01
CA ASN A 32 -14.07 14.22 10.62
C ASN A 32 -12.88 13.71 9.77
N LEU A 33 -11.78 13.31 10.40
CA LEU A 33 -10.56 12.92 9.71
C LEU A 33 -10.79 11.74 8.76
N ASP A 34 -11.51 10.70 9.19
CA ASP A 34 -11.84 9.54 8.35
C ASP A 34 -12.59 9.97 7.08
N GLN A 35 -13.57 10.87 7.20
CA GLN A 35 -14.33 11.37 6.06
C GLN A 35 -13.45 12.17 5.08
N GLN A 36 -12.55 13.00 5.61
CA GLN A 36 -11.63 13.79 4.78
C GLN A 36 -10.64 12.91 4.03
N PHE A 37 -10.11 11.87 4.70
CA PHE A 37 -9.25 10.90 4.04
C PHE A 37 -10.00 10.08 2.99
N LEU A 38 -11.24 9.65 3.27
CA LEU A 38 -12.08 8.95 2.30
C LEU A 38 -12.32 9.81 1.06
N GLN A 39 -12.73 11.07 1.23
CA GLN A 39 -12.94 11.99 0.12
C GLN A 39 -11.65 12.19 -0.70
N ALA A 40 -10.52 12.44 -0.06
CA ALA A 40 -9.25 12.61 -0.74
C ALA A 40 -8.82 11.32 -1.47
N HIS A 41 -9.10 10.15 -0.88
CA HIS A 41 -8.87 8.84 -1.49
C HIS A 41 -9.68 8.69 -2.79
N GLU A 42 -10.99 8.90 -2.73
CA GLU A 42 -11.89 8.78 -3.88
C GLU A 42 -11.45 9.71 -5.03
N GLU A 43 -11.19 10.99 -4.74
CA GLU A 43 -10.74 11.97 -5.74
C GLU A 43 -9.40 11.59 -6.41
N VAL A 44 -8.47 11.00 -5.67
CA VAL A 44 -7.17 10.59 -6.20
C VAL A 44 -7.28 9.29 -6.98
N PHE A 45 -8.03 8.31 -6.45
CA PHE A 45 -8.15 7.01 -7.11
C PHE A 45 -9.08 7.00 -8.32
N GLU A 46 -9.96 7.99 -8.47
CA GLU A 46 -10.67 8.24 -9.74
C GLU A 46 -9.72 8.41 -10.94
N LYS A 47 -8.50 8.91 -10.70
CA LYS A 47 -7.47 9.20 -11.72
C LYS A 47 -6.24 8.32 -11.62
N THR A 48 -6.23 7.36 -10.70
CA THR A 48 -5.07 6.49 -10.44
C THR A 48 -5.39 5.05 -10.79
N ASP A 49 -4.65 4.50 -11.75
CA ASP A 49 -4.71 3.08 -12.07
C ASP A 49 -3.48 2.35 -11.47
N CYS A 50 -3.72 1.50 -10.49
CA CYS A 50 -2.69 0.71 -9.84
C CYS A 50 -2.00 -0.27 -10.80
N LEU A 51 -2.71 -0.78 -11.82
CA LEU A 51 -2.16 -1.71 -12.80
C LEU A 51 -1.13 -1.06 -13.72
N THR A 52 -1.25 0.25 -13.96
CA THR A 52 -0.23 0.98 -14.73
C THR A 52 0.96 1.40 -13.87
N CYS A 53 0.77 1.53 -12.55
CA CYS A 53 1.81 1.98 -11.62
C CYS A 53 2.73 0.84 -11.15
N GLY A 54 2.19 -0.22 -10.55
CA GLY A 54 2.90 -1.40 -10.04
C GLY A 54 3.99 -1.12 -8.98
N ASN A 55 4.15 0.12 -8.47
CA ASN A 55 5.31 0.48 -7.64
C ASN A 55 5.33 -0.25 -6.30
N CYS A 56 4.20 -0.43 -5.62
CA CYS A 56 4.13 -1.21 -4.39
C CYS A 56 4.55 -2.67 -4.63
N CYS A 57 4.13 -3.27 -5.75
CA CYS A 57 4.51 -4.64 -6.12
C CYS A 57 6.02 -4.77 -6.45
N ARG A 58 6.66 -3.67 -6.86
CA ARG A 58 8.10 -3.63 -7.14
C ARG A 58 8.97 -3.44 -5.90
N THR A 59 8.39 -2.92 -4.82
CA THR A 59 9.19 -2.39 -3.69
C THR A 59 8.83 -2.97 -2.34
N THR A 60 7.64 -3.57 -2.21
CA THR A 60 7.16 -4.12 -0.93
C THR A 60 6.59 -5.52 -1.10
N SER A 61 6.53 -6.26 0.00
CA SER A 61 5.82 -7.52 0.09
C SER A 61 4.57 -7.34 0.94
N PRO A 62 3.39 -7.81 0.47
CA PRO A 62 2.20 -7.84 1.29
C PRO A 62 2.30 -8.92 2.36
N MET A 63 1.61 -8.70 3.49
CA MET A 63 1.31 -9.74 4.45
C MET A 63 0.25 -10.69 3.87
N TRP A 64 0.42 -11.98 4.14
CA TRP A 64 -0.48 -13.06 3.71
C TRP A 64 -1.15 -13.70 4.91
N ASN A 65 -2.47 -13.71 4.96
CA ASN A 65 -3.21 -14.50 5.94
C ASN A 65 -3.50 -15.91 5.42
N ASP A 66 -3.94 -16.80 6.32
CA ASP A 66 -4.21 -18.21 5.96
C ASP A 66 -5.24 -18.36 4.84
N THR A 67 -6.27 -17.52 4.82
CA THR A 67 -7.31 -17.53 3.76
C THR A 67 -6.71 -17.15 2.40
N ASP A 68 -5.82 -16.16 2.37
CA ASP A 68 -5.12 -15.75 1.15
C ASP A 68 -4.20 -16.86 0.65
N ILE A 69 -3.45 -17.48 1.57
CA ILE A 69 -2.52 -18.58 1.27
C ILE A 69 -3.30 -19.77 0.69
N GLN A 70 -4.40 -20.20 1.32
CA GLN A 70 -5.25 -21.29 0.84
C GLN A 70 -5.81 -20.97 -0.55
N ARG A 71 -6.36 -19.76 -0.74
CA ARG A 71 -6.97 -19.36 -2.02
C ARG A 71 -5.95 -19.36 -3.15
N VAL A 72 -4.75 -18.82 -2.93
CA VAL A 72 -3.75 -18.73 -3.99
C VAL A 72 -3.04 -20.06 -4.22
N SER A 73 -2.78 -20.86 -3.18
CA SER A 73 -2.24 -22.21 -3.37
C SER A 73 -3.18 -23.08 -4.22
N HIS A 74 -4.51 -22.99 -4.02
CA HIS A 74 -5.49 -23.67 -4.87
C HIS A 74 -5.45 -23.18 -6.32
N LEU A 75 -5.29 -21.87 -6.55
CA LEU A 75 -5.14 -21.30 -7.89
C LEU A 75 -3.95 -21.94 -8.64
N PHE A 76 -2.85 -22.16 -7.94
CA PHE A 76 -1.65 -22.83 -8.49
C PHE A 76 -1.71 -24.36 -8.44
N LYS A 77 -2.83 -24.96 -8.00
CA LYS A 77 -2.99 -26.41 -7.82
C LYS A 77 -1.89 -27.01 -6.92
N MET A 78 -1.45 -26.25 -5.92
CA MET A 78 -0.44 -26.64 -4.95
C MET A 78 -1.08 -26.98 -3.61
N LYS A 79 -0.45 -27.89 -2.85
CA LYS A 79 -0.73 -28.02 -1.41
C LYS A 79 -0.30 -26.75 -0.71
N THR A 80 -1.05 -26.33 0.32
CA THR A 80 -0.75 -25.10 1.09
C THR A 80 0.69 -25.11 1.64
N SER A 81 1.16 -26.23 2.17
CA SER A 81 2.55 -26.35 2.66
C SER A 81 3.58 -26.14 1.55
N ALA A 82 3.37 -26.72 0.38
CA ALA A 82 4.26 -26.55 -0.76
C ALA A 82 4.27 -25.09 -1.27
N PHE A 83 3.14 -24.39 -1.19
CA PHE A 83 3.06 -22.97 -1.54
C PHE A 83 3.83 -22.11 -0.52
N LEU A 84 3.68 -22.38 0.77
CA LEU A 84 4.45 -21.72 1.83
C LEU A 84 5.95 -21.89 1.60
N ASP A 85 6.42 -23.12 1.43
CA ASP A 85 7.83 -23.44 1.24
C ASP A 85 8.43 -22.77 -0.02
N ALA A 86 7.62 -22.65 -1.08
CA ALA A 86 8.07 -22.09 -2.36
C ALA A 86 8.10 -20.57 -2.40
N TYR A 87 7.17 -19.90 -1.70
CA TYR A 87 6.93 -18.47 -1.91
C TYR A 87 7.05 -17.61 -0.65
N LEU A 88 6.79 -18.14 0.55
CA LEU A 88 6.64 -17.31 1.74
C LEU A 88 7.64 -17.64 2.83
N VAL A 89 7.93 -16.66 3.65
CA VAL A 89 8.69 -16.79 4.90
C VAL A 89 7.96 -16.05 6.00
N GLN A 90 8.21 -16.42 7.25
CA GLN A 90 7.77 -15.59 8.37
C GLN A 90 8.78 -14.49 8.61
N ASP A 91 8.28 -13.26 8.76
CA ASP A 91 9.10 -12.12 9.16
C ASP A 91 9.33 -12.08 10.70
N SER A 92 9.93 -11.02 11.19
CA SER A 92 10.21 -10.86 12.63
C SER A 92 8.97 -10.80 13.52
N ASP A 93 7.83 -10.43 12.95
CA ASP A 93 6.55 -10.31 13.66
C ASP A 93 5.72 -11.61 13.55
N GLY A 94 6.24 -12.61 12.81
CA GLY A 94 5.61 -13.89 12.56
C GLY A 94 4.60 -13.88 11.40
N ASP A 95 4.53 -12.80 10.65
CA ASP A 95 3.64 -12.67 9.51
C ASP A 95 4.23 -13.35 8.27
N TRP A 96 3.37 -14.03 7.50
CA TRP A 96 3.78 -14.60 6.21
C TRP A 96 3.96 -13.50 5.17
N VAL A 97 5.16 -13.41 4.61
CA VAL A 97 5.52 -12.42 3.58
C VAL A 97 6.35 -13.08 2.48
N TYR A 98 6.35 -12.51 1.28
CA TYR A 98 7.31 -12.90 0.25
C TYR A 98 8.68 -12.27 0.57
N PRO A 99 9.77 -13.07 0.57
CA PRO A 99 11.06 -12.62 1.14
C PRO A 99 11.82 -11.59 0.30
N LYS A 100 11.34 -11.30 -0.92
CA LYS A 100 12.07 -10.47 -1.89
C LYS A 100 11.13 -9.47 -2.57
N ALA A 101 11.70 -8.42 -3.13
CA ALA A 101 11.07 -7.55 -4.11
C ALA A 101 11.84 -7.65 -5.44
N PRO A 102 11.18 -7.59 -6.58
CA PRO A 102 9.74 -7.40 -6.79
C PRO A 102 8.89 -8.63 -6.43
N CYS A 103 7.57 -8.41 -6.28
CA CYS A 103 6.58 -9.46 -6.07
C CYS A 103 6.67 -10.51 -7.20
N PRO A 104 6.63 -11.83 -6.89
CA PRO A 104 6.79 -12.89 -7.89
C PRO A 104 5.62 -12.98 -8.88
N PHE A 105 4.49 -12.37 -8.54
CA PHE A 105 3.28 -12.36 -9.36
C PHE A 105 3.14 -11.10 -10.22
N LEU A 106 4.13 -10.20 -10.17
CA LEU A 106 4.17 -8.99 -10.98
C LEU A 106 4.87 -9.30 -12.32
N ASP A 107 4.16 -9.11 -13.43
CA ASP A 107 4.80 -9.01 -14.73
C ASP A 107 5.58 -7.68 -14.80
N LEU A 108 6.88 -7.78 -15.05
CA LEU A 108 7.77 -6.61 -15.07
C LEU A 108 7.71 -5.83 -16.40
N GLU A 109 7.14 -6.41 -17.45
CA GLU A 109 7.03 -5.76 -18.75
C GLU A 109 5.82 -4.83 -18.81
N ASP A 110 4.65 -5.31 -18.36
CA ASP A 110 3.40 -4.55 -18.43
C ASP A 110 2.83 -4.08 -17.08
N ASN A 111 3.53 -4.37 -15.96
CA ASN A 111 3.13 -4.07 -14.59
C ASN A 111 1.85 -4.79 -14.10
N LYS A 112 1.39 -5.82 -14.81
CA LYS A 112 0.19 -6.53 -14.39
C LYS A 112 0.47 -7.57 -13.33
N CYS A 113 -0.50 -7.73 -12.45
CA CYS A 113 -0.48 -8.77 -11.43
C CYS A 113 -1.12 -10.05 -11.98
N GLY A 114 -0.34 -11.14 -12.11
CA GLY A 114 -0.83 -12.44 -12.59
C GLY A 114 -1.90 -13.11 -11.70
N ILE A 115 -2.05 -12.63 -10.46
CA ILE A 115 -3.08 -13.11 -9.53
C ILE A 115 -4.04 -11.97 -9.11
N TYR A 116 -4.27 -10.97 -9.95
CA TYR A 116 -4.97 -9.73 -9.57
C TYR A 116 -6.30 -9.97 -8.87
N ASP A 117 -7.15 -10.85 -9.40
CA ASP A 117 -8.45 -11.18 -8.82
C ASP A 117 -8.35 -12.01 -7.53
N HIS A 118 -7.21 -12.66 -7.34
CA HIS A 118 -6.91 -13.51 -6.18
C HIS A 118 -5.86 -12.91 -5.23
N ARG A 119 -5.49 -11.63 -5.44
CA ARG A 119 -4.45 -10.99 -4.62
C ARG A 119 -4.78 -11.00 -3.13
N PRO A 120 -3.76 -11.02 -2.26
CA PRO A 120 -3.96 -10.98 -0.80
C PRO A 120 -4.82 -9.80 -0.35
N LYS A 121 -5.46 -9.96 0.79
CA LYS A 121 -6.26 -8.89 1.42
C LYS A 121 -5.44 -7.61 1.58
N ALA A 122 -4.19 -7.73 2.03
CA ALA A 122 -3.31 -6.58 2.16
C ALA A 122 -3.12 -5.81 0.85
N CYS A 123 -3.03 -6.50 -0.30
CA CYS A 123 -2.97 -5.85 -1.61
C CYS A 123 -4.29 -5.19 -2.02
N ARG A 124 -5.44 -5.81 -1.68
CA ARG A 124 -6.76 -5.26 -2.03
C ARG A 124 -7.09 -4.00 -1.26
N GLU A 125 -6.66 -3.94 0.00
CA GLU A 125 -6.92 -2.82 0.91
C GLU A 125 -5.82 -1.74 0.87
N TYR A 126 -4.69 -2.02 0.21
CA TYR A 126 -3.62 -1.03 0.05
C TYR A 126 -4.10 0.16 -0.81
N PRO A 127 -3.79 1.39 -0.41
CA PRO A 127 -2.91 1.80 0.68
C PRO A 127 -3.59 2.11 2.01
N HIS A 128 -4.78 1.60 2.27
CA HIS A 128 -5.54 1.74 3.51
C HIS A 128 -5.99 3.17 3.86
N THR A 129 -6.07 4.07 2.89
CA THR A 129 -6.42 5.49 3.12
C THR A 129 -7.92 5.76 3.11
N ASP A 130 -8.75 4.76 2.79
CA ASP A 130 -10.22 4.77 2.79
C ASP A 130 -10.84 4.11 4.04
N ARG A 131 -10.00 3.69 5.00
CA ARG A 131 -10.46 2.93 6.15
C ARG A 131 -10.99 3.82 7.27
N LYS A 132 -11.87 3.25 8.10
CA LYS A 132 -12.25 3.83 9.39
C LYS A 132 -11.05 3.83 10.36
N ASN A 133 -11.04 4.81 11.26
CA ASN A 133 -9.97 5.00 12.24
C ASN A 133 -8.58 5.20 11.60
N ILE A 134 -8.52 6.04 10.57
CA ILE A 134 -7.26 6.41 9.89
C ILE A 134 -6.22 6.97 10.87
N MET A 135 -6.68 7.61 11.95
CA MET A 135 -5.82 8.13 13.01
C MET A 135 -4.87 7.07 13.57
N GLY A 136 -5.35 5.83 13.72
CA GLY A 136 -4.55 4.71 14.24
C GLY A 136 -3.43 4.24 13.33
N ILE A 137 -3.44 4.65 12.04
CA ILE A 137 -2.42 4.22 11.05
C ILE A 137 -1.71 5.39 10.35
N LEU A 138 -1.78 6.60 10.88
CA LEU A 138 -1.13 7.76 10.25
C LEU A 138 0.38 7.55 10.04
N GLY A 139 1.06 6.87 10.96
CA GLY A 139 2.48 6.51 10.79
C GLY A 139 2.72 5.54 9.64
N LEU A 140 1.82 4.57 9.41
CA LEU A 140 1.86 3.69 8.25
C LEU A 140 1.54 4.46 6.96
N THR A 141 0.56 5.36 7.01
CA THR A 141 0.19 6.22 5.88
C THR A 141 1.38 7.07 5.43
N GLN A 142 2.15 7.64 6.37
CA GLN A 142 3.38 8.36 6.04
C GLN A 142 4.41 7.46 5.33
N LYS A 143 4.64 6.25 5.85
CA LYS A 143 5.55 5.29 5.20
C LYS A 143 5.05 4.92 3.80
N ASN A 144 3.76 4.70 3.64
CA ASN A 144 3.16 4.39 2.34
C ASN A 144 3.29 5.54 1.33
N ALA A 145 3.36 6.80 1.76
CA ALA A 145 3.60 7.93 0.88
C ALA A 145 4.95 7.86 0.15
N LEU A 146 5.97 7.22 0.76
CA LEU A 146 7.28 7.03 0.13
C LEU A 146 7.25 6.00 -1.02
N ILE A 147 6.19 5.21 -1.08
CA ILE A 147 6.04 4.10 -2.02
C ILE A 147 4.91 4.38 -3.02
N CYS A 148 3.77 4.86 -2.54
CA CYS A 148 2.56 5.04 -3.32
C CYS A 148 2.35 6.51 -3.69
N PRO A 149 2.45 6.88 -4.97
CA PRO A 149 2.21 8.25 -5.42
C PRO A 149 0.79 8.77 -5.08
N ALA A 150 -0.21 7.88 -5.07
CA ALA A 150 -1.56 8.26 -4.67
C ALA A 150 -1.61 8.69 -3.20
N VAL A 151 -0.90 8.01 -2.29
CA VAL A 151 -0.83 8.41 -0.88
C VAL A 151 -0.16 9.77 -0.71
N THR A 152 0.88 10.06 -1.49
CA THR A 152 1.50 11.40 -1.52
C THR A 152 0.48 12.48 -1.86
N GLN A 153 -0.32 12.28 -2.92
CA GLN A 153 -1.36 13.23 -3.33
C GLN A 153 -2.47 13.35 -2.28
N ILE A 154 -2.86 12.24 -1.66
CA ILE A 154 -3.85 12.25 -0.56
C ILE A 154 -3.33 13.09 0.62
N LEU A 155 -2.09 12.86 1.06
CA LEU A 155 -1.50 13.63 2.15
C LEU A 155 -1.33 15.12 1.80
N GLU A 156 -1.03 15.47 0.56
CA GLU A 156 -1.01 16.86 0.09
C GLU A 156 -2.39 17.53 0.21
N LYS A 157 -3.46 16.83 -0.16
CA LYS A 157 -4.83 17.34 0.02
C LYS A 157 -5.18 17.52 1.50
N ILE A 158 -4.82 16.56 2.35
CA ILE A 158 -5.02 16.66 3.80
C ILE A 158 -4.19 17.82 4.38
N GLU A 159 -2.95 18.01 3.91
CA GLU A 159 -2.10 19.13 4.33
C GLU A 159 -2.73 20.48 4.02
N GLN A 160 -3.38 20.65 2.86
CA GLN A 160 -4.10 21.87 2.50
C GLN A 160 -5.25 22.19 3.46
N ILE A 161 -5.93 21.18 4.00
CA ILE A 161 -7.02 21.35 4.97
C ILE A 161 -6.48 21.79 6.34
N TYR A 162 -5.29 21.32 6.72
CA TYR A 162 -4.72 21.49 8.06
C TYR A 162 -3.44 22.36 8.11
N SER A 163 -3.17 23.08 7.01
CA SER A 163 -2.07 24.06 6.95
C SER A 163 -2.25 25.24 7.91
#